data_43ce7b51c8fcdcfdb00cf6cdf81c2d73
#
_entry.id   43ce7b51c8fcdcfdb00cf6cdf81c2d73
#
_cell.length_a   1.000
_cell.length_b   1.000
_cell.length_c   1.000
_cell.angle_alpha   90.00
_cell.angle_beta   90.00
_cell.angle_gamma   90.00
#
_symmetry.space_group_name_H-M   'P 1'
#
loop_
_entity.id
_entity.type
_entity.pdbx_description
1 polymer ?
#
loop_
_entity_poly.entity_id
_entity_poly.type
_entity_poly.pdbx_seq_one_letter_code
_entity_poly.pdbx_strand_id
1 'polypeptide(L)'
;MWVEYCDSWGLERTYGGERRHEGTDIMAQNNTPGIYPVLSATAGTVTNIGWLELGGWRIGITSENGIYYYYAHLDSYASLSVGDTVTAGQLLGFMGNTGYSKVEGTKGKFDVHLHFGIYVTDENGTELAVNPCYLLKTIENKVLYYQYGV
;
A
#
# COMPACT_ATOMS: atom_id res chain seq x y z
N MET A 1 9.86 15.23 -6.06
CA MET A 1 9.38 14.38 -4.96
C MET A 1 9.84 12.96 -5.29
N TRP A 2 10.71 12.40 -4.47
CA TRP A 2 11.36 11.11 -4.74
C TRP A 2 10.94 10.09 -3.70
N VAL A 3 10.76 8.87 -4.14
CA VAL A 3 10.63 7.68 -3.29
C VAL A 3 11.71 6.69 -3.69
N GLU A 4 12.08 5.82 -2.76
CA GLU A 4 13.03 4.75 -3.02
C GLU A 4 12.51 3.42 -2.45
N TYR A 5 12.88 2.34 -3.06
CA TYR A 5 12.55 1.00 -2.58
C TYR A 5 13.67 0.01 -2.89
N CYS A 6 13.75 -1.02 -2.08
CA CYS A 6 14.60 -2.18 -2.32
C CYS A 6 13.78 -3.46 -2.16
N ASP A 7 14.34 -4.59 -2.57
CA ASP A 7 13.69 -5.88 -2.34
C ASP A 7 13.80 -6.24 -0.85
N SER A 8 12.75 -5.97 -0.11
CA SER A 8 12.59 -6.30 1.31
C SER A 8 11.71 -7.53 1.55
N TRP A 9 11.36 -8.27 0.50
CA TRP A 9 10.55 -9.47 0.57
C TRP A 9 11.18 -10.54 1.48
N GLY A 10 10.36 -11.10 2.35
CA GLY A 10 10.79 -12.17 3.24
C GLY A 10 11.71 -11.76 4.39
N LEU A 11 12.08 -10.48 4.52
CA LEU A 11 12.83 -9.99 5.68
C LEU A 11 12.02 -10.17 6.96
N GLU A 12 12.73 -10.49 8.04
CA GLU A 12 12.10 -10.68 9.34
C GLU A 12 11.47 -9.38 9.86
N ARG A 13 10.31 -9.53 10.49
CA ARG A 13 9.57 -8.49 11.18
C ARG A 13 9.22 -9.01 12.57
N THR A 14 9.42 -8.19 13.59
CA THR A 14 9.27 -8.59 14.99
C THR A 14 8.04 -8.04 15.68
N TYR A 15 7.46 -6.95 15.17
CA TYR A 15 6.22 -6.42 15.76
C TYR A 15 5.05 -7.37 15.51
N GLY A 16 4.33 -7.70 16.58
CA GLY A 16 3.18 -8.63 16.52
C GLY A 16 3.55 -10.11 16.46
N GLY A 17 4.81 -10.47 16.75
CA GLY A 17 5.36 -11.82 16.68
C GLY A 17 6.29 -12.02 15.49
N GLU A 18 6.87 -13.22 15.40
CA GLU A 18 7.73 -13.58 14.27
C GLU A 18 6.90 -13.70 12.99
N ARG A 19 7.24 -12.90 12.00
CA ARG A 19 6.61 -12.92 10.69
C ARG A 19 7.61 -12.48 9.61
N ARG A 20 7.30 -12.81 8.37
CA ARG A 20 8.08 -12.35 7.22
C ARG A 20 7.36 -11.22 6.51
N HIS A 21 8.14 -10.33 5.91
CA HIS A 21 7.61 -9.22 5.14
C HIS A 21 6.98 -9.71 3.83
N GLU A 22 5.68 -9.46 3.66
CA GLU A 22 4.89 -9.85 2.48
C GLU A 22 4.53 -8.62 1.65
N GLY A 23 5.55 -7.92 1.15
CA GLY A 23 5.35 -6.70 0.38
C GLY A 23 6.66 -6.02 0.06
N THR A 24 6.54 -4.81 -0.46
CA THR A 24 7.65 -3.89 -0.69
C THR A 24 7.37 -2.59 0.03
N ASP A 25 8.31 -2.13 0.84
CA ASP A 25 8.24 -0.83 1.48
C ASP A 25 8.82 0.22 0.54
N ILE A 26 7.99 1.19 0.15
CA ILE A 26 8.36 2.32 -0.70
C ILE A 26 8.55 3.52 0.22
N MET A 27 9.81 3.87 0.47
CA MET A 27 10.19 4.89 1.44
C MET A 27 10.05 6.30 0.86
N ALA A 28 9.48 7.21 1.66
CA ALA A 28 9.44 8.63 1.33
C ALA A 28 10.79 9.27 1.62
N GLN A 29 11.37 9.99 0.66
CA GLN A 29 12.61 10.74 0.88
C GLN A 29 12.42 11.86 1.92
N ASN A 30 11.26 12.53 1.87
CA ASN A 30 10.85 13.48 2.91
C ASN A 30 9.97 12.76 3.93
N ASN A 31 10.50 12.60 5.13
CA ASN A 31 9.83 11.88 6.23
C ASN A 31 8.67 12.68 6.86
N THR A 32 7.82 13.28 6.02
CA THR A 32 6.64 14.03 6.45
C THR A 32 5.37 13.33 5.94
N PRO A 33 4.46 12.90 6.85
CA PRO A 33 3.18 12.30 6.46
C PRO A 33 2.32 13.24 5.62
N GLY A 34 1.50 12.66 4.73
CA GLY A 34 0.49 13.40 3.97
C GLY A 34 1.00 14.13 2.73
N ILE A 35 2.27 13.97 2.34
CA ILE A 35 2.85 14.67 1.18
C ILE A 35 2.80 13.81 -0.09
N TYR A 36 3.15 12.53 0.02
CA TYR A 36 3.29 11.66 -1.15
C TYR A 36 1.96 11.01 -1.47
N PRO A 37 1.43 11.22 -2.67
CA PRO A 37 0.19 10.57 -3.09
C PRO A 37 0.39 9.08 -3.33
N VAL A 38 -0.63 8.31 -2.96
CA VAL A 38 -0.71 6.88 -3.22
C VAL A 38 -1.75 6.66 -4.31
N LEU A 39 -1.30 6.09 -5.43
CA LEU A 39 -2.13 5.86 -6.60
C LEU A 39 -2.44 4.37 -6.76
N SER A 40 -3.61 4.06 -7.30
CA SER A 40 -3.97 2.67 -7.58
C SER A 40 -3.09 2.09 -8.70
N ALA A 41 -2.50 0.93 -8.45
CA ALA A 41 -1.72 0.18 -9.44
C ALA A 41 -2.60 -0.45 -10.53
N THR A 42 -3.91 -0.57 -10.29
CA THR A 42 -4.85 -1.25 -11.17
C THR A 42 -6.21 -0.56 -11.20
N ALA A 43 -6.97 -0.81 -12.25
CA ALA A 43 -8.41 -0.64 -12.19
C ALA A 43 -9.03 -1.76 -11.34
N GLY A 44 -10.05 -1.45 -10.58
CA GLY A 44 -10.69 -2.44 -9.70
C GLY A 44 -11.72 -1.84 -8.78
N THR A 45 -12.04 -2.57 -7.73
CA THR A 45 -13.01 -2.19 -6.70
C THR A 45 -12.33 -2.05 -5.35
N VAL A 46 -12.69 -1.02 -4.60
CA VAL A 46 -12.30 -0.87 -3.19
C VAL A 46 -12.97 -1.98 -2.39
N THR A 47 -12.23 -2.96 -1.93
CA THR A 47 -12.74 -4.11 -1.17
C THR A 47 -12.53 -3.98 0.33
N ASN A 48 -11.55 -3.21 0.73
CA ASN A 48 -11.24 -2.96 2.13
C ASN A 48 -10.77 -1.52 2.34
N ILE A 49 -11.18 -0.92 3.46
CA ILE A 49 -10.71 0.39 3.93
C ILE A 49 -10.81 0.43 5.45
N GLY A 50 -9.90 1.09 6.12
CA GLY A 50 -9.91 1.27 7.57
C GLY A 50 -8.65 0.77 8.27
N TRP A 51 -8.72 0.68 9.59
CA TRP A 51 -7.60 0.38 10.47
C TRP A 51 -7.27 -1.10 10.58
N LEU A 52 -5.98 -1.41 10.57
CA LEU A 52 -5.42 -2.69 11.00
C LEU A 52 -4.26 -2.45 11.98
N GLU A 53 -4.09 -3.34 12.96
CA GLU A 53 -3.04 -3.22 13.97
C GLU A 53 -1.64 -3.06 13.36
N LEU A 54 -1.31 -3.86 12.36
CA LEU A 54 -0.01 -3.78 11.67
C LEU A 54 0.01 -2.67 10.62
N GLY A 55 -0.97 -2.66 9.72
CA GLY A 55 -0.99 -1.80 8.54
C GLY A 55 -1.43 -0.36 8.79
N GLY A 56 -1.97 -0.04 9.97
CA GLY A 56 -2.56 1.25 10.22
C GLY A 56 -3.77 1.51 9.34
N TRP A 57 -3.94 2.72 8.87
CA TRP A 57 -4.94 3.00 7.85
C TRP A 57 -4.51 2.40 6.52
N ARG A 58 -5.31 1.48 6.03
CA ARG A 58 -5.05 0.75 4.79
C ARG A 58 -6.24 0.79 3.85
N ILE A 59 -5.96 0.64 2.57
CA ILE A 59 -6.96 0.45 1.52
C ILE A 59 -6.56 -0.75 0.65
N GLY A 60 -7.53 -1.55 0.25
CA GLY A 60 -7.35 -2.69 -0.63
C GLY A 60 -8.18 -2.55 -1.89
N ILE A 61 -7.55 -2.81 -3.03
CA ILE A 61 -8.18 -2.80 -4.35
C ILE A 61 -8.13 -4.20 -4.93
N THR A 62 -9.28 -4.73 -5.32
CA THR A 62 -9.35 -6.01 -6.04
C THR A 62 -9.60 -5.74 -7.52
N SER A 63 -8.70 -6.20 -8.36
CA SER A 63 -8.83 -6.10 -9.82
C SER A 63 -9.94 -7.00 -10.35
N GLU A 64 -10.35 -6.78 -11.59
CA GLU A 64 -11.34 -7.64 -12.28
C GLU A 64 -10.91 -9.12 -12.34
N ASN A 65 -9.59 -9.35 -12.41
CA ASN A 65 -9.02 -10.71 -12.40
C ASN A 65 -8.86 -11.32 -10.99
N GLY A 66 -9.37 -10.67 -9.94
CA GLY A 66 -9.33 -11.17 -8.57
C GLY A 66 -8.00 -10.98 -7.85
N ILE A 67 -7.05 -10.23 -8.42
CA ILE A 67 -5.78 -9.91 -7.75
C ILE A 67 -6.04 -8.79 -6.74
N TYR A 68 -5.59 -9.01 -5.51
CA TYR A 68 -5.73 -8.04 -4.42
C TYR A 68 -4.45 -7.21 -4.26
N TYR A 69 -4.62 -5.89 -4.29
CA TYR A 69 -3.55 -4.89 -4.11
C TYR A 69 -3.76 -4.18 -2.78
N TYR A 70 -2.76 -4.24 -1.92
CA TYR A 70 -2.80 -3.75 -0.55
C TYR A 70 -1.89 -2.53 -0.36
N TYR A 71 -2.45 -1.47 0.21
CA TYR A 71 -1.76 -0.20 0.46
C TYR A 71 -1.92 0.16 1.92
N ALA A 72 -0.82 0.19 2.68
CA ALA A 72 -0.84 0.38 4.13
C ALA A 72 -0.01 1.56 4.60
N HIS A 73 -0.17 1.90 5.87
CA HIS A 73 0.47 3.02 6.57
C HIS A 73 0.06 4.40 6.03
N LEU A 74 -1.15 4.53 5.48
CA LEU A 74 -1.64 5.80 4.94
C LEU A 74 -1.80 6.84 6.05
N ASP A 75 -1.61 8.13 5.70
CA ASP A 75 -1.93 9.27 6.55
C ASP A 75 -3.41 9.66 6.41
N SER A 76 -3.92 9.59 5.19
CA SER A 76 -5.31 9.93 4.88
C SER A 76 -5.78 9.20 3.62
N TYR A 77 -7.10 9.12 3.45
CA TYR A 77 -7.73 8.58 2.25
C TYR A 77 -8.21 9.68 1.32
N ALA A 78 -8.27 9.39 0.02
CA ALA A 78 -9.14 10.11 -0.89
C ALA A 78 -10.62 9.81 -0.53
N SER A 79 -11.55 10.54 -1.14
CA SER A 79 -13.00 10.32 -0.91
C SER A 79 -13.45 9.01 -1.58
N LEU A 80 -13.19 7.89 -0.91
CA LEU A 80 -13.46 6.52 -1.36
C LEU A 80 -14.15 5.72 -0.26
N SER A 81 -15.00 4.80 -0.67
CA SER A 81 -15.70 3.85 0.19
C SER A 81 -15.61 2.44 -0.38
N VAL A 82 -15.81 1.42 0.47
CA VAL A 82 -15.92 0.03 0.01
C VAL A 82 -17.04 -0.10 -1.04
N GLY A 83 -16.73 -0.74 -2.15
CA GLY A 83 -17.62 -0.89 -3.30
C GLY A 83 -17.39 0.13 -4.41
N ASP A 84 -16.67 1.22 -4.15
CA ASP A 84 -16.33 2.18 -5.21
C ASP A 84 -15.38 1.54 -6.23
N THR A 85 -15.56 1.91 -7.49
CA THR A 85 -14.62 1.54 -8.56
C THR A 85 -13.53 2.59 -8.69
N VAL A 86 -12.31 2.14 -8.98
CA VAL A 86 -11.15 3.00 -9.25
C VAL A 86 -10.51 2.63 -10.58
N THR A 87 -9.86 3.59 -11.19
CA THR A 87 -9.03 3.36 -12.38
C THR A 87 -7.56 3.24 -11.99
N ALA A 88 -6.74 2.62 -12.83
CA ALA A 88 -5.29 2.65 -12.65
C ALA A 88 -4.79 4.09 -12.62
N GLY A 89 -3.93 4.43 -11.66
CA GLY A 89 -3.43 5.78 -11.44
C GLY A 89 -4.35 6.72 -10.64
N GLN A 90 -5.54 6.26 -10.25
CA GLN A 90 -6.44 7.07 -9.41
C GLN A 90 -5.87 7.25 -8.00
N LEU A 91 -6.04 8.45 -7.43
CA LEU A 91 -5.63 8.75 -6.07
C LEU A 91 -6.42 7.91 -5.06
N LEU A 92 -5.71 7.21 -4.19
CA LEU A 92 -6.26 6.42 -3.07
C LEU A 92 -6.14 7.15 -1.74
N GLY A 93 -5.10 7.96 -1.58
CA GLY A 93 -4.79 8.65 -0.34
C GLY A 93 -3.36 9.18 -0.34
N PHE A 94 -2.84 9.42 0.85
CA PHE A 94 -1.49 9.94 1.02
C PHE A 94 -0.67 9.03 1.94
N MET A 95 0.61 8.92 1.64
CA MET A 95 1.57 8.13 2.38
C MET A 95 1.76 8.67 3.80
N GLY A 96 1.84 7.77 4.77
CA GLY A 96 2.01 8.12 6.17
C GLY A 96 2.92 7.16 6.92
N ASN A 97 2.72 7.09 8.22
CA ASN A 97 3.44 6.20 9.14
C ASN A 97 2.52 5.71 10.27
N THR A 98 1.28 5.40 9.89
CA THR A 98 0.25 4.87 10.79
C THR A 98 0.38 3.37 10.97
N GLY A 99 0.02 2.85 12.13
CA GLY A 99 0.02 1.42 12.41
C GLY A 99 0.86 1.01 13.62
N TYR A 100 1.14 -0.28 13.69
CA TYR A 100 1.85 -0.93 14.80
C TYR A 100 1.22 -0.62 16.16
N SER A 101 -0.12 -0.63 16.20
CA SER A 101 -0.91 -0.37 17.41
C SER A 101 -2.35 -0.87 17.23
N LYS A 102 -2.93 -1.36 18.32
CA LYS A 102 -4.38 -1.63 18.42
C LYS A 102 -5.22 -0.35 18.45
N VAL A 103 -4.59 0.78 18.78
CA VAL A 103 -5.26 2.09 18.87
C VAL A 103 -5.27 2.74 17.50
N GLU A 104 -6.45 2.92 16.93
CA GLU A 104 -6.64 3.59 15.65
C GLU A 104 -6.06 5.01 15.68
N GLY A 105 -5.42 5.41 14.60
CA GLY A 105 -4.80 6.72 14.46
C GLY A 105 -3.38 6.83 15.05
N THR A 106 -2.84 5.77 15.64
CA THR A 106 -1.45 5.75 16.10
C THR A 106 -0.48 5.91 14.93
N LYS A 107 0.44 6.85 15.04
CA LYS A 107 1.44 7.18 14.03
C LYS A 107 2.78 7.58 14.62
N GLY A 108 3.82 7.63 13.77
CA GLY A 108 5.14 8.11 14.18
C GLY A 108 6.05 7.06 14.81
N LYS A 109 5.72 5.77 14.74
CA LYS A 109 6.58 4.68 15.25
C LYS A 109 7.69 4.27 14.29
N PHE A 110 7.58 4.67 13.02
CA PHE A 110 8.55 4.38 11.95
C PHE A 110 8.50 5.49 10.90
N ASP A 111 9.46 5.49 10.00
CA ASP A 111 9.55 6.49 8.93
C ASP A 111 8.42 6.35 7.92
N VAL A 112 8.07 7.49 7.29
CA VAL A 112 7.00 7.54 6.28
C VAL A 112 7.32 6.64 5.10
N HIS A 113 6.44 5.69 4.84
CA HIS A 113 6.54 4.78 3.70
C HIS A 113 5.17 4.22 3.32
N LEU A 114 5.08 3.73 2.10
CA LEU A 114 3.98 2.89 1.66
C LEU A 114 4.41 1.43 1.76
N HIS A 115 3.70 0.64 2.56
CA HIS A 115 3.78 -0.81 2.44
C HIS A 115 2.82 -1.26 1.33
N PHE A 116 3.38 -1.79 0.26
CA PHE A 116 2.64 -2.25 -0.92
C PHE A 116 2.70 -3.77 -1.04
N GLY A 117 1.55 -4.42 -1.02
CA GLY A 117 1.40 -5.86 -1.15
C GLY A 117 0.56 -6.26 -2.35
N ILE A 118 0.85 -7.45 -2.90
CA ILE A 118 0.06 -8.07 -3.96
C ILE A 118 -0.26 -9.49 -3.54
N TYR A 119 -1.53 -9.88 -3.64
CA TYR A 119 -2.02 -11.20 -3.26
C TYR A 119 -2.83 -11.80 -4.40
N VAL A 120 -2.58 -13.07 -4.66
CA VAL A 120 -3.33 -13.89 -5.60
C VAL A 120 -4.05 -15.01 -4.86
N THR A 121 -5.16 -15.45 -5.38
CA THR A 121 -5.89 -16.60 -4.82
C THR A 121 -5.62 -17.82 -5.69
N ASP A 122 -5.17 -18.91 -5.10
CA ASP A 122 -4.96 -20.17 -5.81
C ASP A 122 -6.28 -20.89 -6.12
N GLU A 123 -6.21 -22.00 -6.83
CA GLU A 123 -7.35 -22.82 -7.20
C GLU A 123 -8.11 -23.45 -6.02
N ASN A 124 -7.50 -23.47 -4.82
CA ASN A 124 -8.11 -23.94 -3.58
C ASN A 124 -8.75 -22.81 -2.76
N GLY A 125 -8.67 -21.55 -3.24
CA GLY A 125 -9.15 -20.38 -2.53
C GLY A 125 -8.17 -19.83 -1.49
N THR A 126 -6.90 -20.29 -1.48
CA THR A 126 -5.87 -19.81 -0.57
C THR A 126 -5.24 -18.53 -1.12
N GLU A 127 -5.19 -17.49 -0.28
CA GLU A 127 -4.51 -16.25 -0.61
C GLU A 127 -2.99 -16.41 -0.46
N LEU A 128 -2.25 -16.05 -1.49
CA LEU A 128 -0.80 -16.14 -1.57
C LEU A 128 -0.21 -14.77 -1.88
N ALA A 129 0.73 -14.33 -1.04
CA ALA A 129 1.48 -13.12 -1.27
C ALA A 129 2.48 -13.30 -2.42
N VAL A 130 2.63 -12.27 -3.25
CA VAL A 130 3.57 -12.22 -4.38
C VAL A 130 4.53 -11.05 -4.17
N ASN A 131 5.82 -11.25 -4.42
CA ASN A 131 6.82 -10.19 -4.28
C ASN A 131 6.57 -9.03 -5.26
N PRO A 132 6.15 -7.84 -4.80
CA PRO A 132 5.87 -6.70 -5.68
C PRO A 132 7.12 -6.09 -6.31
N CYS A 133 8.30 -6.31 -5.74
CA CYS A 133 9.53 -5.66 -6.17
C CYS A 133 9.85 -5.92 -7.65
N TYR A 134 9.58 -7.12 -8.13
CA TYR A 134 9.81 -7.45 -9.54
C TYR A 134 8.90 -6.67 -10.48
N LEU A 135 7.62 -6.51 -10.13
CA LEU A 135 6.69 -5.69 -10.89
C LEU A 135 7.11 -4.22 -10.87
N LEU A 136 7.46 -3.68 -9.71
CA LEU A 136 7.91 -2.29 -9.55
C LEU A 136 9.13 -2.00 -10.43
N LYS A 137 10.12 -2.89 -10.46
CA LYS A 137 11.32 -2.76 -11.30
C LYS A 137 11.00 -2.72 -12.80
N THR A 138 9.96 -3.42 -13.25
CA THR A 138 9.58 -3.42 -14.68
C THR A 138 8.91 -2.12 -15.11
N ILE A 139 8.34 -1.36 -14.18
CA ILE A 139 7.58 -0.14 -14.46
C ILE A 139 8.24 1.14 -13.94
N GLU A 140 9.34 1.05 -13.18
CA GLU A 140 9.99 2.21 -12.54
C GLU A 140 10.42 3.32 -13.52
N ASN A 141 10.69 2.97 -14.78
CA ASN A 141 11.02 3.93 -15.84
C ASN A 141 9.79 4.53 -16.53
N LYS A 142 8.58 4.06 -16.19
CA LYS A 142 7.32 4.58 -16.72
C LYS A 142 6.83 5.70 -15.79
N VAL A 143 7.40 6.89 -15.94
CA VAL A 143 7.04 8.04 -15.12
C VAL A 143 5.64 8.53 -15.49
N LEU A 144 4.72 8.50 -14.52
CA LEU A 144 3.41 9.15 -14.63
C LEU A 144 3.53 10.57 -14.11
N TYR A 145 3.23 11.56 -14.97
CA TYR A 145 3.08 12.94 -14.54
C TYR A 145 1.62 13.13 -14.10
N TYR A 146 1.41 13.28 -12.81
CA TYR A 146 0.09 13.55 -12.26
C TYR A 146 -0.01 15.03 -11.88
N GLN A 147 -0.96 15.75 -12.49
CA GLN A 147 -1.36 17.05 -12.00
C GLN A 147 -2.47 16.84 -10.97
N TYR A 148 -2.14 17.10 -9.71
CA TYR A 148 -3.16 17.20 -8.69
C TYR A 148 -3.89 18.52 -8.89
N GLY A 149 -5.20 18.47 -9.10
CA GLY A 149 -6.02 19.67 -9.08
C GLY A 149 -5.85 20.37 -7.72
N VAL A 150 -5.48 21.62 -7.76
CA VAL A 150 -5.43 22.51 -6.60
C VAL A 150 -6.85 22.90 -6.22
#